data_4a5b8943790fde73febd84e97f5bcd90
#
_entry.id   4a5b8943790fde73febd84e97f5bcd90
#
_cell.length_a   1.000
_cell.length_b   1.000
_cell.length_c   1.000
_cell.angle_alpha   90.00
_cell.angle_beta   90.00
_cell.angle_gamma   90.00
#
_symmetry.space_group_name_H-M   'P 1'
#
loop_
_entity.id
_entity.type
_entity.pdbx_description
1 polymer ?
#
loop_
_entity_poly.entity_id
_entity_poly.type
_entity_poly.pdbx_seq_one_letter_code
_entity_poly.pdbx_strand_id
1 'polypeptide(L)'
;MGLFSGKIVWITGAGTGIGRAGALMFAGEGATVALMGRRRAQLDEVAGEIAAKGGRAVVAPLDVADRPEVDRVARELLAELERVDILVNNAGLNVVGNGRRMENLTPEDFDFVVRVNLTGQYNLFHAAFAPMRAQQDGLIINVISTAAKNPSGVAGLAYQTSKFGMMGFGVSLVKEAWKFGIRTCNIFPDETNTPIMLKRPVKYSDEELERIMQPEDLADAMKFVAALHPRTSVTELVMYPTFPKSYSPAETGLPA
;
A
#
# COMPACT_ATOMS: atom_id res chain seq x y z
N MET A 1 -18.61 12.49 15.80
CA MET A 1 -17.17 12.47 15.52
C MET A 1 -16.82 11.14 14.89
N GLY A 2 -16.02 11.13 13.81
CA GLY A 2 -15.56 9.89 13.19
C GLY A 2 -14.51 9.16 14.05
N LEU A 3 -14.27 7.88 13.75
CA LEU A 3 -13.35 7.00 14.51
C LEU A 3 -11.92 7.54 14.56
N PHE A 4 -11.50 8.29 13.53
CA PHE A 4 -10.13 8.78 13.39
C PHE A 4 -10.05 10.31 13.46
N SER A 5 -11.03 10.96 14.12
CA SER A 5 -11.01 12.42 14.32
C SER A 5 -9.71 12.86 15.00
N GLY A 6 -9.02 13.83 14.40
CA GLY A 6 -7.73 14.35 14.88
C GLY A 6 -6.50 13.48 14.57
N LYS A 7 -6.67 12.35 13.89
CA LYS A 7 -5.56 11.51 13.43
C LYS A 7 -5.01 12.00 12.09
N ILE A 8 -3.70 11.89 11.93
CA ILE A 8 -2.97 12.19 10.69
C ILE A 8 -2.53 10.87 10.04
N VAL A 9 -2.96 10.67 8.79
CA VAL A 9 -2.71 9.44 8.03
C VAL A 9 -1.90 9.75 6.78
N TRP A 10 -0.75 9.13 6.63
CA TRP A 10 0.06 9.19 5.42
C TRP A 10 -0.23 7.97 4.55
N ILE A 11 -0.60 8.16 3.29
CA ILE A 11 -0.92 7.06 2.37
C ILE A 11 -0.12 7.21 1.09
N THR A 12 0.71 6.21 0.77
CA THR A 12 1.44 6.16 -0.51
C THR A 12 0.61 5.46 -1.59
N GLY A 13 0.74 5.92 -2.84
CA GLY A 13 -0.09 5.43 -3.94
C GLY A 13 -1.56 5.80 -3.78
N ALA A 14 -1.84 6.95 -3.14
CA ALA A 14 -3.19 7.38 -2.76
C ALA A 14 -4.09 7.79 -3.93
N GLY A 15 -3.55 7.97 -5.13
CA GLY A 15 -4.33 8.45 -6.29
C GLY A 15 -5.22 7.42 -6.96
N THR A 16 -5.05 6.12 -6.70
CA THR A 16 -5.83 5.04 -7.36
C THR A 16 -5.95 3.79 -6.50
N GLY A 17 -6.89 2.91 -6.85
CA GLY A 17 -7.04 1.56 -6.27
C GLY A 17 -7.12 1.57 -4.74
N ILE A 18 -6.40 0.65 -4.12
CA ILE A 18 -6.42 0.42 -2.66
C ILE A 18 -6.04 1.69 -1.88
N GLY A 19 -5.01 2.43 -2.34
CA GLY A 19 -4.59 3.67 -1.66
C GLY A 19 -5.65 4.77 -1.71
N ARG A 20 -6.36 4.92 -2.84
CA ARG A 20 -7.50 5.85 -2.95
C ARG A 20 -8.65 5.45 -2.03
N ALA A 21 -9.05 4.17 -2.06
CA ALA A 21 -10.12 3.68 -1.19
C ALA A 21 -9.79 3.89 0.30
N GLY A 22 -8.55 3.57 0.71
CA GLY A 22 -8.06 3.84 2.07
C GLY A 22 -8.12 5.33 2.43
N ALA A 23 -7.70 6.22 1.49
CA ALA A 23 -7.73 7.66 1.72
C ALA A 23 -9.16 8.19 1.94
N LEU A 24 -10.10 7.76 1.10
CA LEU A 24 -11.51 8.12 1.23
C LEU A 24 -12.12 7.60 2.53
N MET A 25 -11.80 6.37 2.92
CA MET A 25 -12.26 5.75 4.16
C MET A 25 -11.73 6.51 5.39
N PHE A 26 -10.42 6.75 5.49
CA PHE A 26 -9.84 7.45 6.64
C PHE A 26 -10.35 8.88 6.76
N ALA A 27 -10.45 9.62 5.63
CA ALA A 27 -10.99 10.96 5.63
C ALA A 27 -12.49 10.99 6.01
N GLY A 28 -13.29 10.02 5.54
CA GLY A 28 -14.69 9.86 5.90
C GLY A 28 -14.90 9.57 7.39
N GLU A 29 -13.91 8.97 8.04
CA GLU A 29 -13.88 8.75 9.49
C GLU A 29 -13.19 9.88 10.30
N GLY A 30 -12.94 11.02 9.66
CA GLY A 30 -12.51 12.26 10.31
C GLY A 30 -11.00 12.45 10.43
N ALA A 31 -10.18 11.60 9.80
CA ALA A 31 -8.73 11.82 9.73
C ALA A 31 -8.38 12.95 8.73
N THR A 32 -7.24 13.61 8.95
CA THR A 32 -6.54 14.35 7.90
C THR A 32 -5.61 13.41 7.15
N VAL A 33 -5.75 13.32 5.82
CA VAL A 33 -4.99 12.37 5.01
C VAL A 33 -3.97 13.07 4.12
N ALA A 34 -2.69 12.73 4.26
CA ALA A 34 -1.65 13.12 3.32
C ALA A 34 -1.65 12.12 2.14
N LEU A 35 -2.02 12.63 0.97
CA LEU A 35 -2.13 11.86 -0.27
C LEU A 35 -0.79 11.88 -1.00
N MET A 36 -0.05 10.76 -0.94
CA MET A 36 1.28 10.65 -1.53
C MET A 36 1.30 9.81 -2.81
N GLY A 37 2.03 10.28 -3.81
CA GLY A 37 2.23 9.57 -5.08
C GLY A 37 2.77 10.49 -6.16
N ARG A 38 3.17 9.94 -7.31
CA ARG A 38 3.84 10.69 -8.38
C ARG A 38 2.91 11.58 -9.22
N ARG A 39 1.65 11.17 -9.37
CA ARG A 39 0.71 11.79 -10.32
C ARG A 39 -0.19 12.79 -9.61
N ARG A 40 0.27 14.05 -9.57
CA ARG A 40 -0.42 15.14 -8.86
C ARG A 40 -1.90 15.23 -9.21
N ALA A 41 -2.26 15.20 -10.51
CA ALA A 41 -3.66 15.34 -10.92
C ALA A 41 -4.59 14.30 -10.28
N GLN A 42 -4.14 13.04 -10.15
CA GLN A 42 -4.93 12.00 -9.50
C GLN A 42 -5.06 12.20 -7.97
N LEU A 43 -4.02 12.77 -7.36
CA LEU A 43 -4.10 13.13 -5.93
C LEU A 43 -5.04 14.31 -5.71
N ASP A 44 -5.03 15.29 -6.62
CA ASP A 44 -5.94 16.45 -6.60
C ASP A 44 -7.41 16.01 -6.78
N GLU A 45 -7.69 15.03 -7.65
CA GLU A 45 -9.02 14.42 -7.81
C GLU A 45 -9.50 13.79 -6.50
N VAL A 46 -8.66 12.97 -5.86
CA VAL A 46 -9.00 12.34 -4.57
C VAL A 46 -9.19 13.38 -3.47
N ALA A 47 -8.36 14.42 -3.43
CA ALA A 47 -8.50 15.52 -2.48
C ALA A 47 -9.82 16.26 -2.68
N GLY A 48 -10.23 16.50 -3.94
CA GLY A 48 -11.53 17.08 -4.29
C GLY A 48 -12.71 16.23 -3.81
N GLU A 49 -12.64 14.90 -3.99
CA GLU A 49 -13.67 13.98 -3.49
C GLU A 49 -13.78 13.99 -1.95
N ILE A 50 -12.62 14.03 -1.26
CA ILE A 50 -12.57 14.11 0.20
C ILE A 50 -13.18 15.45 0.66
N ALA A 51 -12.81 16.56 0.04
CA ALA A 51 -13.32 17.89 0.37
C ALA A 51 -14.83 18.00 0.13
N ALA A 52 -15.35 17.43 -0.97
CA ALA A 52 -16.77 17.39 -1.28
C ALA A 52 -17.62 16.68 -0.22
N LYS A 53 -16.99 15.74 0.54
CA LYS A 53 -17.60 15.03 1.68
C LYS A 53 -17.29 15.67 3.05
N GLY A 54 -16.69 16.87 3.07
CA GLY A 54 -16.33 17.59 4.29
C GLY A 54 -15.10 17.07 5.02
N GLY A 55 -14.33 16.17 4.40
CA GLY A 55 -13.06 15.67 4.94
C GLY A 55 -11.88 16.61 4.65
N ARG A 56 -10.71 16.28 5.18
CA ARG A 56 -9.46 17.03 4.98
C ARG A 56 -8.37 16.15 4.37
N ALA A 57 -7.73 16.64 3.31
CA ALA A 57 -6.58 16.02 2.70
C ALA A 57 -5.48 17.04 2.38
N VAL A 58 -4.22 16.59 2.39
CA VAL A 58 -3.05 17.36 1.95
C VAL A 58 -2.43 16.60 0.78
N VAL A 59 -2.28 17.25 -0.37
CA VAL A 59 -1.69 16.66 -1.57
C VAL A 59 -0.17 16.77 -1.50
N ALA A 60 0.52 15.64 -1.44
CA ALA A 60 1.96 15.52 -1.24
C ALA A 60 2.62 14.69 -2.36
N PRO A 61 2.84 15.27 -3.55
CA PRO A 61 3.45 14.54 -4.66
C PRO A 61 4.90 14.15 -4.34
N LEU A 62 5.23 12.88 -4.57
CA LEU A 62 6.59 12.35 -4.44
C LEU A 62 6.76 11.02 -5.16
N ASP A 63 8.01 10.69 -5.52
CA ASP A 63 8.41 9.32 -5.84
C ASP A 63 8.96 8.66 -4.57
N VAL A 64 8.32 7.57 -4.12
CA VAL A 64 8.76 6.81 -2.94
C VAL A 64 10.19 6.27 -3.08
N ALA A 65 10.67 6.09 -4.32
CA ALA A 65 12.01 5.60 -4.63
C ALA A 65 13.09 6.69 -4.53
N ASP A 66 12.70 7.96 -4.50
CA ASP A 66 13.59 9.12 -4.33
C ASP A 66 13.65 9.53 -2.86
N ARG A 67 14.67 9.05 -2.14
CA ARG A 67 14.81 9.31 -0.71
C ARG A 67 14.94 10.79 -0.36
N PRO A 68 15.79 11.60 -1.04
CA PRO A 68 15.83 13.05 -0.82
C PRO A 68 14.46 13.73 -0.94
N GLU A 69 13.65 13.34 -1.96
CA GLU A 69 12.31 13.86 -2.13
C GLU A 69 11.38 13.43 -0.99
N VAL A 70 11.41 12.15 -0.58
CA VAL A 70 10.65 11.64 0.57
C VAL A 70 11.00 12.41 1.84
N ASP A 71 12.28 12.60 2.13
CA ASP A 71 12.75 13.33 3.32
C ASP A 71 12.32 14.80 3.30
N ARG A 72 12.29 15.46 2.13
CA ARG A 72 11.82 16.83 1.97
C ARG A 72 10.31 16.92 2.23
N VAL A 73 9.51 16.12 1.53
CA VAL A 73 8.04 16.12 1.66
C VAL A 73 7.61 15.74 3.07
N ALA A 74 8.28 14.78 3.70
CA ALA A 74 7.99 14.40 5.08
C ALA A 74 8.21 15.57 6.05
N ARG A 75 9.30 16.36 5.90
CA ARG A 75 9.52 17.56 6.71
C ARG A 75 8.44 18.62 6.49
N GLU A 76 8.01 18.83 5.25
CA GLU A 76 6.92 19.77 4.92
C GLU A 76 5.61 19.35 5.58
N LEU A 77 5.25 18.06 5.49
CA LEU A 77 4.05 17.52 6.14
C LEU A 77 4.11 17.59 7.67
N LEU A 78 5.27 17.32 8.27
CA LEU A 78 5.42 17.43 9.72
C LEU A 78 5.40 18.88 10.20
N ALA A 79 5.88 19.82 9.39
CA ALA A 79 5.76 21.25 9.69
C ALA A 79 4.31 21.76 9.63
N GLU A 80 3.48 21.19 8.74
CA GLU A 80 2.07 21.55 8.59
C GLU A 80 1.14 20.82 9.59
N LEU A 81 1.39 19.50 9.78
CA LEU A 81 0.47 18.61 10.48
C LEU A 81 0.97 18.17 11.87
N GLU A 82 2.21 18.51 12.22
CA GLU A 82 2.89 18.30 13.50
C GLU A 82 3.12 16.83 13.90
N ARG A 83 2.40 15.89 13.30
CA ARG A 83 2.42 14.47 13.67
C ARG A 83 2.13 13.53 12.51
N VAL A 84 2.38 12.25 12.71
CA VAL A 84 1.86 11.15 11.89
C VAL A 84 1.42 10.02 12.81
N ASP A 85 0.15 9.63 12.71
CA ASP A 85 -0.43 8.55 13.54
C ASP A 85 -0.44 7.21 12.80
N ILE A 86 -0.73 7.25 11.49
CA ILE A 86 -0.83 6.06 10.66
C ILE A 86 -0.03 6.27 9.37
N LEU A 87 0.85 5.33 9.06
CA LEU A 87 1.50 5.24 7.76
C LEU A 87 0.95 4.03 6.99
N VAL A 88 0.36 4.27 5.83
CA VAL A 88 -0.05 3.21 4.90
C VAL A 88 0.94 3.14 3.75
N ASN A 89 1.84 2.17 3.80
CA ASN A 89 2.76 1.81 2.74
C ASN A 89 2.03 0.97 1.69
N ASN A 90 1.42 1.63 0.71
CA ASN A 90 0.62 0.98 -0.33
C ASN A 90 1.23 1.14 -1.73
N ALA A 91 2.07 2.15 -1.98
CA ALA A 91 2.68 2.35 -3.29
C ALA A 91 3.39 1.07 -3.76
N GLY A 92 3.07 0.66 -4.98
CA GLY A 92 3.69 -0.50 -5.59
C GLY A 92 3.36 -0.61 -7.08
N LEU A 93 4.21 -1.29 -7.82
CA LEU A 93 4.05 -1.52 -9.24
C LEU A 93 4.61 -2.89 -9.64
N ASN A 94 4.34 -3.26 -10.88
CA ASN A 94 4.93 -4.42 -11.52
C ASN A 94 5.28 -4.09 -12.97
N VAL A 95 6.14 -4.89 -13.58
CA VAL A 95 6.46 -4.83 -15.00
C VAL A 95 5.21 -5.12 -15.83
N VAL A 96 5.10 -4.51 -16.99
CA VAL A 96 3.91 -4.62 -17.86
C VAL A 96 3.99 -5.88 -18.74
N GLY A 97 2.88 -6.60 -18.82
CA GLY A 97 2.71 -7.70 -19.76
C GLY A 97 3.78 -8.80 -19.62
N ASN A 98 4.34 -9.23 -20.75
CA ASN A 98 5.32 -10.31 -20.84
C ASN A 98 6.70 -9.98 -20.25
N GLY A 99 7.03 -8.70 -19.98
CA GLY A 99 8.25 -8.32 -19.28
C GLY A 99 8.35 -8.89 -17.85
N ARG A 100 7.27 -9.46 -17.31
CA ARG A 100 7.27 -10.16 -16.01
C ARG A 100 7.94 -11.52 -16.07
N ARG A 101 8.02 -12.14 -17.25
CA ARG A 101 8.60 -13.48 -17.44
C ARG A 101 10.13 -13.39 -17.37
N MET A 102 10.73 -14.42 -16.80
CA MET A 102 12.19 -14.47 -16.57
C MET A 102 13.00 -14.24 -17.86
N GLU A 103 12.54 -14.78 -18.98
CA GLU A 103 13.20 -14.65 -20.28
C GLU A 103 13.14 -13.23 -20.87
N ASN A 104 12.24 -12.38 -20.39
CA ASN A 104 12.04 -11.00 -20.86
C ASN A 104 12.33 -9.93 -19.82
N LEU A 105 12.60 -10.33 -18.58
CA LEU A 105 12.86 -9.40 -17.47
C LEU A 105 14.27 -8.81 -17.60
N THR A 106 14.36 -7.51 -17.75
CA THR A 106 15.65 -6.82 -17.78
C THR A 106 16.16 -6.52 -16.36
N PRO A 107 17.48 -6.36 -16.16
CA PRO A 107 18.03 -5.90 -14.89
C PRO A 107 17.42 -4.57 -14.42
N GLU A 108 17.22 -3.64 -15.34
CA GLU A 108 16.65 -2.32 -15.06
C GLU A 108 15.21 -2.40 -14.55
N ASP A 109 14.39 -3.26 -15.15
CA ASP A 109 13.02 -3.54 -14.71
C ASP A 109 13.00 -4.19 -13.33
N PHE A 110 13.90 -5.15 -13.07
CA PHE A 110 14.03 -5.78 -11.76
C PHE A 110 14.39 -4.74 -10.70
N ASP A 111 15.42 -3.95 -10.93
CA ASP A 111 15.89 -2.90 -10.00
C ASP A 111 14.80 -1.85 -9.76
N PHE A 112 14.08 -1.46 -10.81
CA PHE A 112 12.99 -0.49 -10.70
C PHE A 112 11.85 -1.00 -9.81
N VAL A 113 11.42 -2.25 -9.98
CA VAL A 113 10.36 -2.86 -9.15
C VAL A 113 10.80 -2.96 -7.70
N VAL A 114 12.02 -3.44 -7.44
CA VAL A 114 12.56 -3.56 -6.07
C VAL A 114 12.70 -2.19 -5.41
N ARG A 115 13.21 -1.21 -6.13
CA ARG A 115 13.39 0.15 -5.63
C ARG A 115 12.08 0.81 -5.25
N VAL A 116 11.03 0.68 -6.08
CA VAL A 116 9.72 1.27 -5.75
C VAL A 116 9.03 0.48 -4.64
N ASN A 117 8.92 -0.85 -4.78
CA ASN A 117 8.09 -1.64 -3.87
C ASN A 117 8.74 -1.83 -2.49
N LEU A 118 10.05 -2.09 -2.44
CA LEU A 118 10.75 -2.40 -1.19
C LEU A 118 11.48 -1.19 -0.61
N THR A 119 12.40 -0.57 -1.39
CA THR A 119 13.18 0.57 -0.89
C THR A 119 12.28 1.76 -0.60
N GLY A 120 11.28 2.02 -1.47
CA GLY A 120 10.29 3.08 -1.25
C GLY A 120 9.51 2.92 0.04
N GLN A 121 9.13 1.69 0.39
CA GLN A 121 8.48 1.40 1.67
C GLN A 121 9.37 1.72 2.87
N TYR A 122 10.66 1.33 2.78
CA TYR A 122 11.65 1.66 3.81
C TYR A 122 11.85 3.18 3.94
N ASN A 123 11.91 3.92 2.83
CA ASN A 123 12.09 5.37 2.85
C ASN A 123 10.96 6.06 3.64
N LEU A 124 9.71 5.69 3.38
CA LEU A 124 8.55 6.26 4.10
C LEU A 124 8.53 5.85 5.58
N PHE A 125 8.84 4.58 5.88
CA PHE A 125 9.01 4.15 7.26
C PHE A 125 10.07 4.98 7.98
N HIS A 126 11.24 5.16 7.37
CA HIS A 126 12.34 5.93 7.95
C HIS A 126 11.92 7.37 8.26
N ALA A 127 11.18 8.01 7.36
CA ALA A 127 10.69 9.37 7.55
C ALA A 127 9.61 9.48 8.66
N ALA A 128 8.73 8.47 8.79
CA ALA A 128 7.67 8.44 9.80
C ALA A 128 8.15 7.94 11.17
N PHE A 129 9.26 7.21 11.25
CA PHE A 129 9.68 6.54 12.48
C PHE A 129 10.06 7.50 13.62
N ALA A 130 10.82 8.55 13.33
CA ALA A 130 11.26 9.48 14.36
C ALA A 130 10.09 10.21 15.06
N PRO A 131 9.10 10.78 14.32
CA PRO A 131 7.92 11.38 14.95
C PRO A 131 7.06 10.35 15.69
N MET A 132 6.79 9.15 15.12
CA MET A 132 6.04 8.10 15.81
C MET A 132 6.72 7.64 17.10
N ARG A 133 8.04 7.49 17.06
CA ARG A 133 8.85 7.15 18.24
C ARG A 133 8.74 8.23 19.32
N ALA A 134 8.79 9.51 18.93
CA ALA A 134 8.64 10.62 19.89
C ALA A 134 7.25 10.65 20.52
N GLN A 135 6.22 10.29 19.74
CA GLN A 135 4.83 10.16 20.20
C GLN A 135 4.61 8.96 21.14
N GLN A 136 5.51 7.94 21.11
CA GLN A 136 5.31 6.62 21.73
C GLN A 136 3.99 5.98 21.28
N ASP A 137 3.55 6.29 20.06
CA ASP A 137 2.34 5.79 19.42
C ASP A 137 2.51 5.86 17.90
N GLY A 138 1.96 4.87 17.19
CA GLY A 138 1.91 4.85 15.75
C GLY A 138 1.36 3.54 15.23
N LEU A 139 0.89 3.57 13.98
CA LEU A 139 0.48 2.37 13.25
C LEU A 139 1.09 2.38 11.85
N ILE A 140 1.76 1.30 11.49
CA ILE A 140 2.29 1.09 10.14
C ILE A 140 1.48 -0.03 9.49
N ILE A 141 0.83 0.26 8.37
CA ILE A 141 0.10 -0.72 7.55
C ILE A 141 0.87 -0.91 6.25
N ASN A 142 1.38 -2.11 6.03
CA ASN A 142 2.08 -2.47 4.80
C ASN A 142 1.16 -3.27 3.88
N VAL A 143 0.82 -2.74 2.71
CA VAL A 143 0.04 -3.45 1.68
C VAL A 143 1.00 -4.25 0.82
N ILE A 144 1.13 -5.53 1.13
CA ILE A 144 2.11 -6.43 0.50
C ILE A 144 1.47 -7.15 -0.69
N SER A 145 1.21 -8.41 -0.61
CA SER A 145 0.49 -9.28 -1.55
C SER A 145 0.59 -10.74 -1.11
N THR A 146 -0.38 -11.58 -1.44
CA THR A 146 -0.28 -13.05 -1.33
C THR A 146 0.88 -13.62 -2.15
N ALA A 147 1.35 -12.91 -3.18
CA ALA A 147 2.57 -13.26 -3.94
C ALA A 147 3.85 -13.34 -3.08
N ALA A 148 3.84 -12.76 -1.86
CA ALA A 148 4.91 -12.93 -0.87
C ALA A 148 4.80 -14.22 -0.06
N LYS A 149 3.69 -14.94 -0.15
CA LYS A 149 3.45 -16.21 0.58
C LYS A 149 3.35 -17.39 -0.39
N ASN A 150 2.68 -17.16 -1.52
CA ASN A 150 2.44 -18.18 -2.54
C ASN A 150 2.97 -17.69 -3.90
N PRO A 151 4.12 -18.19 -4.36
CA PRO A 151 4.67 -17.83 -5.67
C PRO A 151 3.66 -18.11 -6.80
N SER A 152 3.54 -17.18 -7.74
CA SER A 152 2.64 -17.25 -8.88
C SER A 152 3.34 -16.82 -10.16
N GLY A 153 3.25 -17.62 -11.22
CA GLY A 153 3.81 -17.28 -12.54
C GLY A 153 3.24 -15.97 -13.12
N VAL A 154 2.00 -15.61 -12.76
CA VAL A 154 1.37 -14.35 -13.19
C VAL A 154 1.99 -13.12 -12.53
N ALA A 155 2.48 -13.27 -11.30
CA ALA A 155 3.11 -12.17 -10.57
C ALA A 155 4.49 -11.79 -11.12
N GLY A 156 5.27 -12.78 -11.55
CA GLY A 156 6.61 -12.61 -12.10
C GLY A 156 7.71 -12.40 -11.05
N LEU A 157 8.96 -12.66 -11.46
CA LEU A 157 10.12 -12.75 -10.55
C LEU A 157 10.37 -11.44 -9.78
N ALA A 158 10.46 -10.30 -10.45
CA ALA A 158 10.79 -9.01 -9.81
C ALA A 158 9.76 -8.62 -8.74
N TYR A 159 8.47 -8.76 -9.08
CA TYR A 159 7.39 -8.42 -8.16
C TYR A 159 7.40 -9.33 -6.94
N GLN A 160 7.49 -10.65 -7.15
CA GLN A 160 7.55 -11.62 -6.04
C GLN A 160 8.73 -11.33 -5.13
N THR A 161 9.95 -11.17 -5.70
CA THR A 161 11.15 -10.83 -4.93
C THR A 161 10.91 -9.57 -4.08
N SER A 162 10.36 -8.51 -4.67
CA SER A 162 10.06 -7.29 -3.94
C SER A 162 9.06 -7.51 -2.80
N LYS A 163 8.01 -8.31 -3.03
CA LYS A 163 6.96 -8.58 -2.03
C LYS A 163 7.42 -9.53 -0.91
N PHE A 164 8.29 -10.50 -1.20
CA PHE A 164 8.99 -11.27 -0.17
C PHE A 164 9.91 -10.38 0.68
N GLY A 165 10.64 -9.46 0.06
CA GLY A 165 11.44 -8.45 0.78
C GLY A 165 10.58 -7.57 1.69
N MET A 166 9.44 -7.09 1.18
CA MET A 166 8.46 -6.33 1.98
C MET A 166 7.92 -7.14 3.16
N MET A 167 7.63 -8.43 2.98
CA MET A 167 7.21 -9.31 4.07
C MET A 167 8.30 -9.44 5.13
N GLY A 168 9.54 -9.72 4.74
CA GLY A 168 10.67 -9.80 5.66
C GLY A 168 10.87 -8.51 6.46
N PHE A 169 10.81 -7.36 5.79
CA PHE A 169 10.85 -6.04 6.42
C PHE A 169 9.69 -5.85 7.41
N GLY A 170 8.46 -6.14 6.99
CA GLY A 170 7.27 -5.97 7.84
C GLY A 170 7.26 -6.85 9.07
N VAL A 171 7.70 -8.12 8.94
CA VAL A 171 7.83 -9.05 10.09
C VAL A 171 8.89 -8.57 11.08
N SER A 172 10.01 -8.05 10.59
CA SER A 172 11.06 -7.46 11.44
C SER A 172 10.54 -6.23 12.19
N LEU A 173 9.77 -5.36 11.52
CA LEU A 173 9.17 -4.18 12.15
C LEU A 173 8.24 -4.54 13.31
N VAL A 174 7.43 -5.60 13.19
CA VAL A 174 6.57 -6.07 14.29
C VAL A 174 7.37 -6.27 15.58
N LYS A 175 8.59 -6.83 15.47
CA LYS A 175 9.43 -7.15 16.64
C LYS A 175 10.27 -5.97 17.12
N GLU A 176 10.59 -5.01 16.25
CA GLU A 176 11.50 -3.91 16.61
C GLU A 176 10.76 -2.64 17.00
N ALA A 177 9.58 -2.39 16.43
CA ALA A 177 8.85 -1.14 16.63
C ALA A 177 7.98 -1.13 17.91
N TRP A 178 7.56 -2.30 18.40
CA TRP A 178 6.66 -2.40 19.56
C TRP A 178 7.19 -1.73 20.83
N LYS A 179 8.50 -1.75 21.07
CA LYS A 179 9.15 -1.10 22.22
C LYS A 179 9.00 0.43 22.22
N PHE A 180 8.53 1.00 21.12
CA PHE A 180 8.24 2.43 20.95
C PHE A 180 6.74 2.72 20.89
N GLY A 181 5.89 1.75 21.24
CA GLY A 181 4.44 1.88 21.10
C GLY A 181 3.92 1.84 19.67
N ILE A 182 4.78 1.51 18.69
CA ILE A 182 4.41 1.48 17.26
C ILE A 182 3.94 0.08 16.88
N ARG A 183 2.71 -0.01 16.41
CA ARG A 183 2.09 -1.25 15.90
C ARG A 183 2.38 -1.40 14.41
N THR A 184 2.49 -2.62 13.94
CA THR A 184 2.68 -2.92 12.51
C THR A 184 1.71 -4.00 12.07
N CYS A 185 1.01 -3.77 10.96
CA CYS A 185 0.17 -4.76 10.30
C CYS A 185 0.62 -4.95 8.85
N ASN A 186 0.82 -6.20 8.44
CA ASN A 186 1.12 -6.60 7.09
C ASN A 186 -0.14 -7.17 6.44
N ILE A 187 -0.73 -6.47 5.48
CA ILE A 187 -1.90 -6.94 4.73
C ILE A 187 -1.41 -7.60 3.44
N PHE A 188 -1.86 -8.81 3.19
CA PHE A 188 -1.51 -9.62 2.02
C PHE A 188 -2.77 -9.80 1.14
N PRO A 189 -3.12 -8.79 0.33
CA PRO A 189 -4.22 -8.94 -0.60
C PRO A 189 -3.84 -9.89 -1.74
N ASP A 190 -4.80 -10.68 -2.16
CA ASP A 190 -4.77 -11.39 -3.42
C ASP A 190 -5.37 -10.53 -4.54
N GLU A 191 -6.07 -11.11 -5.48
CA GLU A 191 -6.64 -10.41 -6.63
C GLU A 191 -7.64 -9.35 -6.20
N THR A 192 -7.27 -8.11 -6.48
CA THR A 192 -8.08 -6.92 -6.16
C THR A 192 -8.26 -6.09 -7.42
N ASN A 193 -9.48 -5.69 -7.71
CA ASN A 193 -9.84 -4.89 -8.89
C ASN A 193 -9.21 -3.49 -8.83
N THR A 194 -8.01 -3.36 -9.36
CA THR A 194 -7.22 -2.13 -9.35
C THR A 194 -6.54 -1.92 -10.71
N PRO A 195 -6.07 -0.72 -11.03
CA PRO A 195 -5.38 -0.45 -12.29
C PRO A 195 -4.16 -1.34 -12.58
N ILE A 196 -3.57 -1.98 -11.56
CA ILE A 196 -2.46 -2.93 -11.76
C ILE A 196 -2.92 -4.20 -12.49
N MET A 197 -4.22 -4.56 -12.39
CA MET A 197 -4.81 -5.70 -13.09
C MET A 197 -4.79 -5.51 -14.60
N LEU A 198 -5.01 -4.27 -15.08
CA LEU A 198 -4.97 -3.95 -16.50
C LEU A 198 -3.61 -4.17 -17.16
N LYS A 199 -2.54 -4.24 -16.34
CA LYS A 199 -1.16 -4.48 -16.77
C LYS A 199 -0.77 -5.96 -16.77
N ARG A 200 -1.66 -6.86 -16.37
CA ARG A 200 -1.41 -8.30 -16.38
C ARG A 200 -1.40 -8.85 -17.82
N PRO A 201 -0.62 -9.91 -18.09
CA PRO A 201 -0.68 -10.60 -19.37
C PRO A 201 -2.03 -11.27 -19.60
N VAL A 202 -2.66 -11.75 -18.52
CA VAL A 202 -3.99 -12.35 -18.55
C VAL A 202 -5.05 -11.29 -18.28
N LYS A 203 -6.06 -11.23 -19.16
CA LYS A 203 -7.17 -10.30 -19.01
C LYS A 203 -8.32 -10.92 -18.24
N TYR A 204 -9.07 -10.06 -17.56
CA TYR A 204 -10.28 -10.38 -16.85
C TYR A 204 -11.48 -9.86 -17.62
N SER A 205 -12.59 -10.59 -17.63
CA SER A 205 -13.90 -10.06 -18.04
C SER A 205 -14.44 -9.14 -16.95
N ASP A 206 -15.43 -8.32 -17.31
CA ASP A 206 -16.08 -7.42 -16.34
C ASP A 206 -16.73 -8.23 -15.20
N GLU A 207 -17.36 -9.38 -15.50
CA GLU A 207 -17.93 -10.30 -14.50
C GLU A 207 -16.86 -10.85 -13.55
N GLU A 208 -15.68 -11.22 -14.05
CA GLU A 208 -14.57 -11.69 -13.22
C GLU A 208 -14.05 -10.56 -12.31
N LEU A 209 -13.97 -9.31 -12.84
CA LEU A 209 -13.54 -8.14 -12.05
C LEU A 209 -14.54 -7.78 -10.94
N GLU A 210 -15.83 -8.01 -11.13
CA GLU A 210 -16.84 -7.81 -10.09
C GLU A 210 -16.77 -8.87 -8.97
N ARG A 211 -16.28 -10.06 -9.28
CA ARG A 211 -16.22 -11.20 -8.33
C ARG A 211 -14.97 -11.27 -7.48
N ILE A 212 -13.89 -10.60 -7.88
CA ILE A 212 -12.67 -10.47 -7.07
C ILE A 212 -12.82 -9.36 -6.04
N MET A 213 -11.88 -9.27 -5.10
CA MET A 213 -11.89 -8.20 -4.10
C MET A 213 -11.90 -6.82 -4.76
N GLN A 214 -12.60 -5.89 -4.13
CA GLN A 214 -12.60 -4.48 -4.51
C GLN A 214 -11.62 -3.69 -3.60
N PRO A 215 -11.14 -2.52 -4.03
CA PRO A 215 -10.28 -1.67 -3.20
C PRO A 215 -10.88 -1.34 -1.83
N GLU A 216 -12.20 -1.25 -1.76
CA GLU A 216 -12.97 -0.95 -0.55
C GLU A 216 -12.86 -2.06 0.49
N ASP A 217 -12.75 -3.34 0.09
CA ASP A 217 -12.54 -4.48 1.01
C ASP A 217 -11.22 -4.32 1.79
N LEU A 218 -10.20 -3.79 1.10
CA LEU A 218 -8.91 -3.51 1.73
C LEU A 218 -8.96 -2.25 2.61
N ALA A 219 -9.76 -1.26 2.25
CA ALA A 219 -10.00 -0.09 3.09
C ALA A 219 -10.70 -0.48 4.40
N ASP A 220 -11.68 -1.39 4.35
CA ASP A 220 -12.37 -1.93 5.53
C ASP A 220 -11.40 -2.72 6.43
N ALA A 221 -10.50 -3.51 5.86
CA ALA A 221 -9.45 -4.17 6.62
C ALA A 221 -8.50 -3.17 7.31
N MET A 222 -8.11 -2.09 6.62
CA MET A 222 -7.31 -1.01 7.21
C MET A 222 -8.08 -0.33 8.36
N LYS A 223 -9.37 -0.05 8.16
CA LYS A 223 -10.25 0.52 9.19
C LYS A 223 -10.31 -0.37 10.42
N PHE A 224 -10.53 -1.67 10.24
CA PHE A 224 -10.54 -2.65 11.33
C PHE A 224 -9.26 -2.60 12.14
N VAL A 225 -8.09 -2.68 11.48
CA VAL A 225 -6.78 -2.68 12.15
C VAL A 225 -6.54 -1.37 12.90
N ALA A 226 -6.88 -0.23 12.28
CA ALA A 226 -6.65 1.10 12.84
C ALA A 226 -7.56 1.40 14.04
N ALA A 227 -8.79 0.87 14.04
CA ALA A 227 -9.76 1.06 15.11
C ALA A 227 -9.48 0.23 16.37
N LEU A 228 -8.57 -0.73 16.32
CA LEU A 228 -8.22 -1.53 17.50
C LEU A 228 -7.57 -0.67 18.59
N HIS A 229 -7.85 -1.03 19.84
CA HIS A 229 -7.22 -0.37 20.98
C HIS A 229 -5.68 -0.49 20.89
N PRO A 230 -4.88 0.54 21.24
CA PRO A 230 -3.41 0.55 21.12
C PRO A 230 -2.70 -0.63 21.78
N ARG A 231 -3.28 -1.27 22.81
CA ARG A 231 -2.75 -2.49 23.44
C ARG A 231 -2.87 -3.75 22.57
N THR A 232 -3.57 -3.68 21.42
CA THR A 232 -3.85 -4.84 20.54
C THR A 232 -3.24 -4.60 19.19
N SER A 233 -2.47 -5.55 18.69
CA SER A 233 -1.89 -5.51 17.36
C SER A 233 -2.34 -6.72 16.54
N VAL A 234 -2.88 -6.48 15.35
CA VAL A 234 -3.02 -7.50 14.30
C VAL A 234 -1.79 -7.38 13.43
N THR A 235 -0.95 -8.39 13.42
CA THR A 235 0.35 -8.33 12.74
C THR A 235 0.28 -8.74 11.29
N GLU A 236 -0.69 -9.59 10.93
CA GLU A 236 -0.91 -10.06 9.56
C GLU A 236 -2.40 -10.24 9.26
N LEU A 237 -2.81 -9.84 8.06
CA LEU A 237 -4.10 -10.17 7.45
C LEU A 237 -3.86 -10.71 6.04
N VAL A 238 -4.34 -11.92 5.77
CA VAL A 238 -4.29 -12.53 4.44
C VAL A 238 -5.71 -12.54 3.88
N MET A 239 -5.90 -11.93 2.72
CA MET A 239 -7.22 -11.72 2.12
C MET A 239 -7.27 -12.32 0.72
N TYR A 240 -8.27 -13.14 0.46
CA TYR A 240 -8.54 -13.77 -0.82
C TYR A 240 -9.95 -13.44 -1.30
N PRO A 241 -10.18 -13.34 -2.62
CA PRO A 241 -11.54 -13.35 -3.12
C PRO A 241 -12.19 -14.70 -2.82
N THR A 242 -13.49 -14.71 -2.54
CA THR A 242 -14.24 -15.96 -2.33
C THR A 242 -14.25 -16.84 -3.59
N PHE A 243 -14.17 -16.19 -4.76
CA PHE A 243 -14.13 -16.83 -6.07
C PHE A 243 -12.89 -16.39 -6.85
N PRO A 244 -11.71 -16.95 -6.54
CA PRO A 244 -10.48 -16.61 -7.26
C PRO A 244 -10.55 -17.11 -8.69
N LYS A 245 -9.85 -16.41 -9.61
CA LYS A 245 -9.70 -16.89 -10.98
C LYS A 245 -8.82 -18.15 -11.00
N SER A 246 -9.30 -19.18 -11.67
CA SER A 246 -8.47 -20.36 -12.02
C SER A 246 -7.68 -20.05 -13.28
N TYR A 247 -6.37 -20.21 -13.20
CA TYR A 247 -5.46 -20.01 -14.35
C TYR A 247 -5.07 -21.35 -14.99
N SER A 248 -5.15 -21.41 -16.32
CA SER A 248 -4.61 -22.54 -17.07
C SER A 248 -3.06 -22.50 -17.11
N PRO A 249 -2.37 -23.64 -17.33
CA PRO A 249 -0.93 -23.66 -17.55
C PRO A 249 -0.48 -22.72 -18.67
N ALA A 250 -1.25 -22.59 -19.73
CA ALA A 250 -0.96 -21.68 -20.83
C ALA A 250 -0.95 -20.19 -20.39
N GLU A 251 -1.82 -19.81 -19.44
CA GLU A 251 -1.89 -18.45 -18.89
C GLU A 251 -0.77 -18.17 -17.89
N THR A 252 -0.39 -19.12 -17.08
CA THR A 252 0.70 -18.97 -16.10
C THR A 252 2.08 -19.18 -16.70
N GLY A 253 2.19 -19.98 -17.78
CA GLY A 253 3.44 -20.46 -18.32
C GLY A 253 4.17 -21.46 -17.41
N LEU A 254 3.47 -22.01 -16.41
CA LEU A 254 3.97 -23.08 -15.55
C LEU A 254 3.49 -24.44 -16.09
N PRO A 255 4.25 -25.52 -15.87
CA PRO A 255 3.78 -26.87 -16.17
C PRO A 255 2.53 -27.20 -15.35
N ALA A 256 1.69 -28.10 -15.89
CA ALA A 256 0.48 -28.58 -15.24
C ALA A 256 0.80 -29.39 -13.97
#